data_9740e475b709e1d41265d3b1776997bf
#
_entry.id   9740e475b709e1d41265d3b1776997bf
#
_cell.length_a   1.000
_cell.length_b   1.000
_cell.length_c   1.000
_cell.angle_alpha   90.00
_cell.angle_beta   90.00
_cell.angle_gamma   90.00
#
_symmetry.space_group_name_H-M   'P 1'
#
loop_
_entity.id
_entity.type
_entity.pdbx_description
1 polymer ?
#
loop_
_entity_poly.entity_id
_entity_poly.type
_entity_poly.pdbx_seq_one_letter_code
_entity_poly.pdbx_strand_id
1 'polypeptide(L)'
;MWCEASVEQRHPLAAAIEHFWMCLSAAGSVSLITLLLLPTHCGSSGGDVSPHFRHCLATCSVSSPSAPLSSACPIEQPTAFAWWAREHCFSCRQSCIWRTVDEFARRPAAVATPQFFGKWPFIPLLLHLGPLFVPVQEPASVLFSLLNLCSVLAMQRRIRRCVPRTFHCRDEWVQFGWAGAMAWSASAIFHLCDHRVTEALDYGAALGLILFTLYASVSFVTPALLQFCCSIRIFPRRVVKVVGAVLSAFYGHYLLYIFRTPRFDYAWHIRCCLVLSVATILLFVAWALSQIWLGQARRRSLAILASTFLLGWSSAAFDVFFDFPPFFWVVDAHALFHLVSIPVPLLWAKFICAEADAAQQKIKERIY
;
A
#
# COMPACT_ATOMS: atom_id res chain seq x y z
N MET A 1 50.86 36.99 27.98
CA MET A 1 50.56 35.57 27.98
C MET A 1 49.06 35.48 27.75
N TRP A 2 48.68 35.40 26.49
CA TRP A 2 47.29 35.48 26.02
C TRP A 2 46.87 34.11 25.59
N CYS A 3 45.82 33.59 26.20
CA CYS A 3 45.16 32.37 25.77
C CYS A 3 43.94 32.81 24.93
N GLU A 4 44.09 32.80 23.62
CA GLU A 4 42.97 33.04 22.70
C GLU A 4 42.05 31.80 22.70
N ALA A 5 40.84 31.99 23.21
CA ALA A 5 39.75 31.07 23.04
C ALA A 5 39.28 31.16 21.57
N SER A 6 39.56 30.12 20.77
CA SER A 6 39.00 29.98 19.44
C SER A 6 37.50 29.78 19.57
N VAL A 7 36.72 30.83 19.29
CA VAL A 7 35.28 30.74 19.05
C VAL A 7 35.09 29.95 17.75
N GLU A 8 34.75 28.69 17.89
CA GLU A 8 34.35 27.83 16.80
C GLU A 8 33.13 28.44 16.11
N GLN A 9 33.35 29.18 15.04
CA GLN A 9 32.29 29.69 14.17
C GLN A 9 31.52 28.49 13.63
N ARG A 10 30.41 28.13 14.29
CA ARG A 10 29.43 27.19 13.69
C ARG A 10 29.07 27.73 12.32
N HIS A 11 29.35 26.95 11.31
CA HIS A 11 29.05 27.28 9.92
C HIS A 11 27.57 27.66 9.84
N PRO A 12 27.19 28.81 9.25
CA PRO A 12 25.78 29.27 9.18
C PRO A 12 24.83 28.21 8.58
N LEU A 13 25.39 27.26 7.86
CA LEU A 13 24.73 26.13 7.30
C LEU A 13 24.31 25.07 8.34
N ALA A 14 25.12 24.82 9.37
CA ALA A 14 24.75 23.85 10.42
C ALA A 14 23.52 24.34 11.18
N ALA A 15 23.45 25.64 11.46
CA ALA A 15 22.26 26.27 12.04
C ALA A 15 21.04 26.23 11.10
N ALA A 16 21.26 26.45 9.80
CA ALA A 16 20.17 26.33 8.81
C ALA A 16 19.64 24.88 8.67
N ILE A 17 20.51 23.89 8.80
CA ILE A 17 20.14 22.47 8.78
C ILE A 17 19.42 22.06 10.06
N GLU A 18 19.88 22.50 11.23
CA GLU A 18 19.18 22.29 12.50
C GLU A 18 17.79 22.95 12.46
N HIS A 19 17.70 24.19 11.92
CA HIS A 19 16.42 24.87 11.68
C HIS A 19 15.53 24.11 10.67
N PHE A 20 16.11 23.60 9.58
CA PHE A 20 15.38 22.81 8.61
C PHE A 20 14.85 21.50 9.20
N TRP A 21 15.68 20.79 10.02
CA TRP A 21 15.24 19.58 10.71
C TRP A 21 14.20 19.89 11.80
N MET A 22 14.30 21.01 12.50
CA MET A 22 13.26 21.46 13.42
C MET A 22 11.97 21.82 12.68
N CYS A 23 12.05 22.51 11.55
CA CYS A 23 10.88 22.81 10.70
C CYS A 23 10.27 21.55 10.08
N LEU A 24 11.08 20.61 9.61
CA LEU A 24 10.61 19.31 9.09
C LEU A 24 9.98 18.46 10.18
N SER A 25 10.56 18.43 11.39
CA SER A 25 9.98 17.71 12.52
C SER A 25 8.68 18.36 13.01
N ALA A 26 8.62 19.70 13.04
CA ALA A 26 7.42 20.45 13.40
C ALA A 26 6.33 20.33 12.32
N ALA A 27 6.68 20.54 11.05
CA ALA A 27 5.74 20.36 9.91
C ALA A 27 5.31 18.91 9.75
N GLY A 28 6.23 17.96 9.92
CA GLY A 28 5.95 16.53 9.93
C GLY A 28 5.03 16.15 11.09
N SER A 29 5.25 16.70 12.29
CA SER A 29 4.40 16.45 13.46
C SER A 29 3.01 17.04 13.30
N VAL A 30 2.86 18.25 12.74
CA VAL A 30 1.56 18.88 12.46
C VAL A 30 0.82 18.11 11.35
N SER A 31 1.51 17.76 10.26
CA SER A 31 0.91 16.96 9.20
C SER A 31 0.52 15.55 9.68
N LEU A 32 1.35 14.92 10.52
CA LEU A 32 1.08 13.62 11.14
C LEU A 32 -0.15 13.69 12.05
N ILE A 33 -0.25 14.73 12.90
CA ILE A 33 -1.38 14.94 13.80
C ILE A 33 -2.64 15.22 12.98
N THR A 34 -2.57 16.03 11.93
CA THR A 34 -3.72 16.32 11.06
C THR A 34 -4.20 15.07 10.32
N LEU A 35 -3.28 14.24 9.80
CA LEU A 35 -3.62 12.95 9.17
C LEU A 35 -4.23 11.95 10.18
N LEU A 36 -3.76 11.96 11.44
CA LEU A 36 -4.32 11.11 12.49
C LEU A 36 -5.72 11.58 12.95
N LEU A 37 -6.05 12.86 12.74
CA LEU A 37 -7.34 13.46 13.13
C LEU A 37 -8.36 13.50 11.98
N LEU A 38 -8.04 12.96 10.79
CA LEU A 38 -9.03 12.86 9.71
C LEU A 38 -10.25 12.06 10.18
N PRO A 39 -11.47 12.59 10.03
CA PRO A 39 -12.67 11.88 10.44
C PRO A 39 -12.82 10.60 9.63
N THR A 40 -12.99 9.50 10.33
CA THR A 40 -13.24 8.20 9.72
C THR A 40 -14.74 8.03 9.57
N HIS A 41 -15.24 8.11 8.38
CA HIS A 41 -16.60 7.70 8.08
C HIS A 41 -16.67 6.17 8.07
N CYS A 42 -16.86 5.58 9.24
CA CYS A 42 -17.34 4.21 9.35
C CYS A 42 -18.87 4.23 9.26
N GLY A 43 -19.40 4.54 8.07
CA GLY A 43 -20.82 4.42 7.80
C GLY A 43 -21.20 2.94 7.70
N SER A 44 -22.29 2.52 8.38
CA SER A 44 -22.88 1.21 8.09
C SER A 44 -23.33 1.21 6.63
N SER A 45 -22.94 0.17 5.87
CA SER A 45 -23.39 0.02 4.49
C SER A 45 -24.91 -0.11 4.45
N GLY A 46 -25.57 0.72 3.65
CA GLY A 46 -27.04 0.76 3.55
C GLY A 46 -27.64 -0.54 2.98
N GLY A 47 -26.87 -1.29 2.22
CA GLY A 47 -27.31 -2.51 1.57
C GLY A 47 -27.47 -3.70 2.50
N ASP A 48 -26.43 -4.02 3.28
CA ASP A 48 -26.44 -5.19 4.17
C ASP A 48 -27.37 -5.05 5.39
N VAL A 49 -27.70 -3.82 5.79
CA VAL A 49 -28.72 -3.57 6.83
C VAL A 49 -30.13 -3.50 6.28
N SER A 50 -30.31 -3.43 4.95
CA SER A 50 -31.64 -3.37 4.31
C SER A 50 -32.48 -4.59 4.67
N PRO A 51 -33.76 -4.40 5.10
CA PRO A 51 -34.68 -5.53 5.33
C PRO A 51 -34.90 -6.37 4.06
N HIS A 52 -34.90 -5.75 2.89
CA HIS A 52 -35.05 -6.44 1.61
C HIS A 52 -33.89 -7.44 1.37
N PHE A 53 -32.63 -6.98 1.58
CA PHE A 53 -31.45 -7.84 1.43
C PHE A 53 -31.45 -9.00 2.43
N ARG A 54 -31.73 -8.71 3.70
CA ARG A 54 -31.78 -9.72 4.76
C ARG A 54 -32.87 -10.77 4.53
N HIS A 55 -34.05 -10.33 4.11
CA HIS A 55 -35.14 -11.22 3.76
C HIS A 55 -34.78 -12.12 2.57
N CYS A 56 -34.18 -11.54 1.52
CA CYS A 56 -33.71 -12.31 0.38
C CYS A 56 -32.64 -13.34 0.79
N LEU A 57 -31.62 -12.95 1.59
CA LEU A 57 -30.61 -13.89 2.07
C LEU A 57 -31.22 -15.05 2.86
N ALA A 58 -32.27 -14.79 3.66
CA ALA A 58 -32.96 -15.84 4.41
C ALA A 58 -33.58 -16.90 3.47
N THR A 59 -33.98 -16.53 2.26
CA THR A 59 -34.48 -17.50 1.27
C THR A 59 -33.39 -18.38 0.69
N CYS A 60 -32.11 -17.96 0.68
CA CYS A 60 -31.00 -18.74 0.16
C CYS A 60 -30.75 -20.06 0.90
N SER A 61 -31.15 -20.17 2.15
CA SER A 61 -30.95 -21.38 2.96
C SER A 61 -32.06 -22.43 2.74
N VAL A 62 -33.22 -22.00 2.23
CA VAL A 62 -34.44 -22.85 2.15
C VAL A 62 -34.54 -23.53 0.79
N SER A 63 -33.68 -23.22 -0.16
CA SER A 63 -33.91 -23.52 -1.60
C SER A 63 -33.79 -24.97 -2.02
N SER A 64 -33.62 -25.94 -1.12
CA SER A 64 -33.82 -27.37 -1.48
C SER A 64 -34.26 -28.21 -0.28
N PRO A 65 -35.52 -28.62 -0.22
CA PRO A 65 -36.01 -29.54 0.84
C PRO A 65 -35.30 -30.91 0.86
N SER A 66 -34.57 -31.23 -0.23
CA SER A 66 -33.83 -32.49 -0.39
C SER A 66 -32.32 -32.37 -0.22
N ALA A 67 -31.78 -31.15 0.04
CA ALA A 67 -30.35 -30.97 0.23
C ALA A 67 -29.93 -31.33 1.66
N PRO A 68 -28.79 -32.02 1.85
CA PRO A 68 -28.30 -32.32 3.18
C PRO A 68 -28.01 -31.00 3.97
N LEU A 69 -28.20 -31.02 5.29
CA LEU A 69 -28.00 -29.86 6.19
C LEU A 69 -26.62 -29.18 6.01
N SER A 70 -25.64 -29.97 5.53
CA SER A 70 -24.29 -29.49 5.16
C SER A 70 -24.24 -28.57 3.94
N SER A 71 -25.33 -28.47 3.17
CA SER A 71 -25.42 -27.63 1.95
C SER A 71 -26.08 -26.27 2.21
N ALA A 72 -26.62 -26.00 3.39
CA ALA A 72 -27.26 -24.74 3.73
C ALA A 72 -26.27 -23.57 3.72
N CYS A 73 -26.70 -22.41 3.19
CA CYS A 73 -25.90 -21.22 3.20
C CYS A 73 -25.87 -20.59 4.61
N PRO A 74 -24.72 -20.14 5.10
CA PRO A 74 -24.56 -19.64 6.48
C PRO A 74 -25.10 -18.21 6.64
N ILE A 75 -26.42 -18.07 6.86
CA ILE A 75 -27.10 -16.76 6.94
C ILE A 75 -26.58 -15.93 8.11
N GLU A 76 -26.31 -16.56 9.25
CA GLU A 76 -25.82 -15.89 10.47
C GLU A 76 -24.39 -15.37 10.33
N GLN A 77 -23.63 -15.89 9.34
CA GLN A 77 -22.25 -15.51 9.09
C GLN A 77 -22.09 -15.08 7.62
N PRO A 78 -22.50 -13.87 7.26
CA PRO A 78 -22.52 -13.39 5.87
C PRO A 78 -21.12 -13.30 5.22
N THR A 79 -20.06 -13.35 6.02
CA THR A 79 -18.65 -13.37 5.59
C THR A 79 -18.02 -14.76 5.64
N ALA A 80 -18.80 -15.82 5.91
CA ALA A 80 -18.26 -17.18 5.96
C ALA A 80 -17.77 -17.63 4.59
N PHE A 81 -16.66 -18.37 4.57
CA PHE A 81 -16.06 -18.90 3.32
C PHE A 81 -17.02 -19.72 2.47
N ALA A 82 -18.01 -20.38 3.10
CA ALA A 82 -19.02 -21.17 2.39
C ALA A 82 -19.83 -20.35 1.37
N TRP A 83 -19.97 -19.03 1.54
CA TRP A 83 -20.61 -18.16 0.54
C TRP A 83 -19.82 -18.06 -0.76
N TRP A 84 -18.52 -18.30 -0.72
CA TRP A 84 -17.61 -18.26 -1.86
C TRP A 84 -17.38 -19.66 -2.44
N ALA A 85 -17.25 -20.67 -1.58
CA ALA A 85 -16.91 -22.02 -1.98
C ALA A 85 -18.09 -22.77 -2.62
N ARG A 86 -19.32 -22.34 -2.35
CA ARG A 86 -20.54 -22.99 -2.86
C ARG A 86 -21.20 -22.11 -3.90
N GLU A 87 -21.25 -22.59 -5.15
CA GLU A 87 -21.80 -21.85 -6.28
C GLU A 87 -23.24 -21.36 -6.04
N HIS A 88 -24.11 -22.23 -5.50
CA HIS A 88 -25.49 -21.85 -5.22
C HIS A 88 -25.62 -20.75 -4.16
N CYS A 89 -24.79 -20.77 -3.12
CA CYS A 89 -24.77 -19.72 -2.10
C CYS A 89 -24.26 -18.40 -2.68
N PHE A 90 -23.16 -18.46 -3.45
CA PHE A 90 -22.61 -17.29 -4.10
C PHE A 90 -23.62 -16.64 -5.05
N SER A 91 -24.20 -17.43 -5.95
CA SER A 91 -25.18 -16.96 -6.94
C SER A 91 -26.44 -16.41 -6.28
N CYS A 92 -26.95 -17.06 -5.21
CA CYS A 92 -28.08 -16.56 -4.46
C CYS A 92 -27.77 -15.22 -3.79
N ARG A 93 -26.63 -15.09 -3.12
CA ARG A 93 -26.18 -13.82 -2.51
C ARG A 93 -26.05 -12.71 -3.56
N GLN A 94 -25.45 -12.98 -4.70
CA GLN A 94 -25.33 -12.03 -5.80
C GLN A 94 -26.70 -11.58 -6.32
N SER A 95 -27.65 -12.52 -6.49
CA SER A 95 -29.03 -12.17 -6.85
C SER A 95 -29.68 -11.25 -5.81
N CYS A 96 -29.47 -11.50 -4.51
CA CYS A 96 -29.99 -10.65 -3.45
C CYS A 96 -29.37 -9.25 -3.46
N ILE A 97 -28.07 -9.12 -3.74
CA ILE A 97 -27.39 -7.84 -3.91
C ILE A 97 -28.08 -7.04 -5.01
N TRP A 98 -28.21 -7.61 -6.22
CA TRP A 98 -28.76 -6.92 -7.37
C TRP A 98 -30.25 -6.57 -7.21
N ARG A 99 -31.06 -7.46 -6.63
CA ARG A 99 -32.47 -7.14 -6.30
C ARG A 99 -32.57 -5.98 -5.33
N THR A 100 -31.64 -5.85 -4.39
CA THR A 100 -31.62 -4.73 -3.44
C THR A 100 -31.16 -3.45 -4.13
N VAL A 101 -30.19 -3.49 -5.02
CA VAL A 101 -29.80 -2.36 -5.86
C VAL A 101 -30.99 -1.83 -6.67
N ASP A 102 -31.73 -2.74 -7.32
CA ASP A 102 -32.93 -2.42 -8.09
C ASP A 102 -34.03 -1.78 -7.21
N GLU A 103 -34.21 -2.28 -5.98
CA GLU A 103 -35.16 -1.71 -5.02
C GLU A 103 -34.77 -0.29 -4.63
N PHE A 104 -33.50 -0.03 -4.37
CA PHE A 104 -33.02 1.33 -4.07
C PHE A 104 -33.19 2.27 -5.28
N ALA A 105 -32.93 1.81 -6.48
CA ALA A 105 -33.11 2.57 -7.71
C ALA A 105 -34.57 2.97 -8.00
N ARG A 106 -35.56 2.17 -7.53
CA ARG A 106 -36.99 2.45 -7.70
C ARG A 106 -37.57 3.43 -6.68
N ARG A 107 -36.81 3.81 -5.64
CA ARG A 107 -37.31 4.73 -4.62
C ARG A 107 -37.49 6.14 -5.18
N PRO A 108 -38.58 6.88 -4.81
CA PRO A 108 -38.91 8.18 -5.38
C PRO A 108 -37.86 9.28 -5.13
N ALA A 109 -37.12 9.20 -4.01
CA ALA A 109 -35.93 10.01 -3.77
C ALA A 109 -34.76 9.29 -4.42
N ALA A 110 -33.97 9.97 -5.26
CA ALA A 110 -32.75 9.43 -5.85
C ALA A 110 -31.78 8.97 -4.73
N VAL A 111 -31.96 7.74 -4.29
CA VAL A 111 -31.11 7.16 -3.26
C VAL A 111 -29.87 6.60 -3.95
N ALA A 112 -28.70 6.95 -3.45
CA ALA A 112 -27.44 6.45 -3.97
C ALA A 112 -27.40 4.90 -3.94
N THR A 113 -26.68 4.32 -4.89
CA THR A 113 -26.42 2.88 -4.91
C THR A 113 -25.92 2.40 -3.53
N PRO A 114 -26.50 1.36 -2.93
CA PRO A 114 -26.09 0.92 -1.62
C PRO A 114 -24.78 0.11 -1.69
N GLN A 115 -23.93 0.28 -0.69
CA GLN A 115 -22.80 -0.61 -0.42
C GLN A 115 -23.23 -1.80 0.43
N PHE A 116 -22.53 -2.93 0.30
CA PHE A 116 -22.73 -4.17 1.03
C PHE A 116 -21.43 -4.58 1.73
N PHE A 117 -21.44 -4.67 3.05
CA PHE A 117 -20.25 -5.00 3.86
C PHE A 117 -19.05 -4.08 3.57
N GLY A 118 -19.34 -2.79 3.34
CA GLY A 118 -18.30 -1.78 3.03
C GLY A 118 -17.84 -1.76 1.57
N LYS A 119 -18.44 -2.55 0.68
CA LYS A 119 -18.07 -2.62 -0.73
C LYS A 119 -19.23 -2.28 -1.65
N TRP A 120 -18.91 -1.75 -2.81
CA TRP A 120 -19.84 -1.58 -3.91
C TRP A 120 -20.28 -2.93 -4.49
N PRO A 121 -21.46 -3.02 -5.11
CA PRO A 121 -21.85 -4.19 -5.89
C PRO A 121 -21.00 -4.30 -7.16
N PHE A 122 -20.48 -5.50 -7.43
CA PHE A 122 -19.72 -5.82 -8.63
C PHE A 122 -20.41 -6.92 -9.43
N ILE A 123 -20.17 -6.94 -10.75
CA ILE A 123 -20.48 -8.08 -11.60
C ILE A 123 -19.28 -9.03 -11.50
N PRO A 124 -19.44 -10.20 -10.85
CA PRO A 124 -18.35 -11.16 -10.70
C PRO A 124 -18.11 -11.92 -12.00
N LEU A 125 -16.87 -12.38 -12.20
CA LEU A 125 -16.54 -13.36 -13.23
C LEU A 125 -16.59 -14.77 -12.61
N LEU A 126 -17.44 -15.65 -13.15
CA LEU A 126 -17.57 -17.02 -12.66
C LEU A 126 -16.73 -17.96 -13.52
N LEU A 127 -15.74 -18.60 -12.92
CA LEU A 127 -14.85 -19.53 -13.59
C LEU A 127 -15.15 -20.96 -13.12
N HIS A 128 -15.36 -21.87 -14.10
CA HIS A 128 -15.50 -23.29 -13.85
C HIS A 128 -14.25 -24.00 -14.40
N LEU A 129 -13.40 -24.48 -13.49
CA LEU A 129 -12.17 -25.20 -13.81
C LEU A 129 -12.36 -26.68 -13.50
N GLY A 130 -13.03 -27.40 -14.40
CA GLY A 130 -13.51 -28.76 -14.14
C GLY A 130 -14.54 -28.76 -12.99
N PRO A 131 -14.28 -29.50 -11.88
CA PRO A 131 -15.19 -29.54 -10.74
C PRO A 131 -15.02 -28.31 -9.79
N LEU A 132 -14.02 -27.47 -10.04
CA LEU A 132 -13.72 -26.32 -9.19
C LEU A 132 -14.47 -25.09 -9.66
N PHE A 133 -15.33 -24.55 -8.78
CA PHE A 133 -15.97 -23.25 -8.93
C PHE A 133 -15.09 -22.16 -8.29
N VAL A 134 -14.74 -21.14 -9.07
CA VAL A 134 -13.93 -20.00 -8.62
C VAL A 134 -14.66 -18.70 -8.99
N PRO A 135 -15.36 -18.07 -8.06
CA PRO A 135 -15.95 -16.76 -8.27
C PRO A 135 -14.88 -15.68 -8.11
N VAL A 136 -14.67 -14.89 -9.15
CA VAL A 136 -13.82 -13.69 -9.10
C VAL A 136 -14.73 -12.50 -8.77
N GLN A 137 -14.68 -12.04 -7.53
CA GLN A 137 -15.62 -11.05 -7.03
C GLN A 137 -15.41 -9.67 -7.64
N GLU A 138 -14.17 -9.22 -7.74
CA GLU A 138 -13.73 -7.91 -8.24
C GLU A 138 -12.73 -8.11 -9.41
N PRO A 139 -13.23 -8.41 -10.64
CA PRO A 139 -12.37 -8.84 -11.75
C PRO A 139 -11.28 -7.82 -12.13
N ALA A 140 -11.59 -6.51 -12.11
CA ALA A 140 -10.63 -5.47 -12.44
C ALA A 140 -9.51 -5.39 -11.40
N SER A 141 -9.84 -5.41 -10.11
CA SER A 141 -8.87 -5.36 -9.02
C SER A 141 -7.95 -6.58 -9.03
N VAL A 142 -8.49 -7.78 -9.32
CA VAL A 142 -7.67 -8.99 -9.50
C VAL A 142 -6.70 -8.84 -10.66
N LEU A 143 -7.19 -8.40 -11.83
CA LEU A 143 -6.34 -8.21 -13.01
C LEU A 143 -5.21 -7.21 -12.73
N PHE A 144 -5.54 -6.06 -12.16
CA PHE A 144 -4.55 -5.02 -11.89
C PHE A 144 -3.58 -5.40 -10.77
N SER A 145 -4.00 -6.18 -9.77
CA SER A 145 -3.09 -6.78 -8.77
C SER A 145 -2.10 -7.74 -9.42
N LEU A 146 -2.53 -8.58 -10.36
CA LEU A 146 -1.65 -9.48 -11.11
C LEU A 146 -0.67 -8.70 -12.02
N LEU A 147 -1.10 -7.60 -12.64
CA LEU A 147 -0.21 -6.72 -13.42
C LEU A 147 0.82 -6.02 -12.52
N ASN A 148 0.44 -5.59 -11.32
CA ASN A 148 1.36 -5.08 -10.32
C ASN A 148 2.36 -6.14 -9.85
N LEU A 149 1.92 -7.38 -9.63
CA LEU A 149 2.80 -8.51 -9.34
C LEU A 149 3.84 -8.70 -10.46
N CYS A 150 3.42 -8.68 -11.71
CA CYS A 150 4.34 -8.74 -12.86
C CYS A 150 5.32 -7.57 -12.88
N SER A 151 4.84 -6.35 -12.60
CA SER A 151 5.65 -5.13 -12.53
C SER A 151 6.74 -5.22 -11.45
N VAL A 152 6.39 -5.66 -10.26
CA VAL A 152 7.32 -5.86 -9.13
C VAL A 152 8.36 -6.93 -9.45
N LEU A 153 7.97 -8.06 -10.04
CA LEU A 153 8.91 -9.10 -10.45
C LEU A 153 9.85 -8.62 -11.55
N ALA A 154 9.36 -7.80 -12.50
CA ALA A 154 10.17 -7.18 -13.53
C ALA A 154 11.18 -6.17 -12.93
N MET A 155 10.74 -5.35 -11.97
CA MET A 155 11.60 -4.47 -11.17
C MET A 155 12.72 -5.26 -10.50
N GLN A 156 12.37 -6.32 -9.77
CA GLN A 156 13.34 -7.14 -9.05
C GLN A 156 14.39 -7.78 -9.98
N ARG A 157 13.93 -8.33 -11.12
CA ARG A 157 14.82 -8.88 -12.15
C ARG A 157 15.77 -7.82 -12.71
N ARG A 158 15.27 -6.60 -12.96
CA ARG A 158 16.07 -5.49 -13.44
C ARG A 158 17.13 -5.07 -12.44
N ILE A 159 16.78 -4.89 -11.16
CA ILE A 159 17.73 -4.54 -10.09
C ILE A 159 18.82 -5.61 -9.96
N ARG A 160 18.45 -6.89 -9.97
CA ARG A 160 19.42 -7.98 -9.90
C ARG A 160 20.43 -7.96 -11.05
N ARG A 161 20.04 -7.51 -12.25
CA ARG A 161 20.88 -7.46 -13.46
C ARG A 161 21.73 -6.20 -13.54
N CYS A 162 21.15 -5.04 -13.20
CA CYS A 162 21.78 -3.73 -13.43
C CYS A 162 22.54 -3.21 -12.21
N VAL A 163 22.19 -3.63 -10.98
CA VAL A 163 22.80 -3.10 -9.77
C VAL A 163 23.88 -4.09 -9.28
N PRO A 164 25.15 -3.65 -9.16
CA PRO A 164 26.23 -4.51 -8.70
C PRO A 164 26.02 -4.95 -7.24
N ARG A 165 26.54 -6.13 -6.89
CA ARG A 165 26.42 -6.68 -5.53
C ARG A 165 27.09 -5.81 -4.45
N THR A 166 28.04 -4.99 -4.84
CA THR A 166 28.74 -4.06 -3.96
C THR A 166 27.96 -2.78 -3.66
N PHE A 167 26.85 -2.53 -4.35
CA PHE A 167 26.02 -1.36 -4.09
C PHE A 167 25.29 -1.50 -2.76
N HIS A 168 25.44 -0.51 -1.88
CA HIS A 168 25.18 -0.57 -0.45
C HIS A 168 23.76 -0.98 -0.04
N CYS A 169 22.74 -0.74 -0.87
CA CYS A 169 21.32 -1.05 -0.59
C CYS A 169 20.68 -2.01 -1.60
N ARG A 170 21.51 -2.70 -2.43
CA ARG A 170 21.01 -3.61 -3.46
C ARG A 170 20.10 -4.71 -2.91
N ASP A 171 20.51 -5.33 -1.82
CA ASP A 171 19.80 -6.48 -1.27
C ASP A 171 18.48 -6.08 -0.64
N GLU A 172 18.37 -4.91 -0.04
CA GLU A 172 17.14 -4.33 0.46
C GLU A 172 16.14 -4.09 -0.68
N TRP A 173 16.59 -3.54 -1.82
CA TRP A 173 15.71 -3.35 -2.98
C TRP A 173 15.32 -4.65 -3.69
N VAL A 174 16.16 -5.68 -3.63
CA VAL A 174 15.77 -7.02 -4.08
C VAL A 174 14.73 -7.66 -3.16
N GLN A 175 14.88 -7.48 -1.84
CA GLN A 175 13.90 -7.95 -0.85
C GLN A 175 12.60 -7.18 -0.92
N PHE A 176 12.64 -5.86 -1.21
CA PHE A 176 11.44 -5.07 -1.52
C PHE A 176 10.62 -5.71 -2.65
N GLY A 177 11.29 -6.25 -3.68
CA GLY A 177 10.61 -6.99 -4.74
C GLY A 177 9.85 -8.22 -4.23
N TRP A 178 10.36 -8.94 -3.24
CA TRP A 178 9.64 -10.06 -2.62
C TRP A 178 8.48 -9.60 -1.74
N ALA A 179 8.67 -8.54 -0.95
CA ALA A 179 7.59 -7.95 -0.17
C ALA A 179 6.43 -7.48 -1.08
N GLY A 180 6.75 -6.83 -2.21
CA GLY A 180 5.77 -6.45 -3.21
C GLY A 180 5.09 -7.64 -3.88
N ALA A 181 5.82 -8.71 -4.19
CA ALA A 181 5.21 -9.93 -4.74
C ALA A 181 4.22 -10.57 -3.76
N MET A 182 4.56 -10.60 -2.47
CA MET A 182 3.64 -11.08 -1.43
C MET A 182 2.40 -10.19 -1.33
N ALA A 183 2.58 -8.85 -1.29
CA ALA A 183 1.46 -7.91 -1.19
C ALA A 183 0.50 -8.02 -2.37
N TRP A 184 0.99 -8.01 -3.59
CA TRP A 184 0.13 -8.10 -4.78
C TRP A 184 -0.50 -9.47 -4.97
N SER A 185 0.14 -10.55 -4.48
CA SER A 185 -0.49 -11.88 -4.46
C SER A 185 -1.62 -11.95 -3.42
N ALA A 186 -1.41 -11.40 -2.23
CA ALA A 186 -2.43 -11.33 -1.18
C ALA A 186 -3.62 -10.48 -1.63
N SER A 187 -3.36 -9.34 -2.27
CA SER A 187 -4.37 -8.48 -2.85
C SER A 187 -5.20 -9.19 -3.94
N ALA A 188 -4.54 -9.88 -4.89
CA ALA A 188 -5.26 -10.65 -5.90
C ALA A 188 -6.17 -11.72 -5.28
N ILE A 189 -5.72 -12.41 -4.22
CA ILE A 189 -6.50 -13.42 -3.51
C ILE A 189 -7.69 -12.79 -2.76
N PHE A 190 -7.51 -11.63 -2.14
CA PHE A 190 -8.56 -10.92 -1.43
C PHE A 190 -9.67 -10.45 -2.39
N HIS A 191 -9.31 -9.83 -3.50
CA HIS A 191 -10.27 -9.37 -4.52
C HIS A 191 -10.93 -10.53 -5.28
N LEU A 192 -10.29 -11.71 -5.28
CA LEU A 192 -10.91 -12.93 -5.80
C LEU A 192 -11.97 -13.45 -4.83
N CYS A 193 -11.68 -13.48 -3.54
CA CYS A 193 -12.53 -14.02 -2.50
C CYS A 193 -12.41 -13.19 -1.21
N ASP A 194 -13.38 -12.32 -0.97
CA ASP A 194 -13.45 -11.47 0.21
C ASP A 194 -13.85 -12.32 1.45
N HIS A 195 -12.85 -12.68 2.22
CA HIS A 195 -12.98 -13.44 3.45
C HIS A 195 -12.06 -12.84 4.53
N ARG A 196 -12.41 -12.97 5.79
CA ARG A 196 -11.65 -12.39 6.91
C ARG A 196 -10.15 -12.70 6.88
N VAL A 197 -9.78 -13.92 6.46
CA VAL A 197 -8.37 -14.31 6.36
C VAL A 197 -7.68 -13.64 5.18
N THR A 198 -8.33 -13.60 4.01
CA THR A 198 -7.78 -12.95 2.81
C THR A 198 -7.68 -11.43 3.00
N GLU A 199 -8.64 -10.81 3.70
CA GLU A 199 -8.61 -9.41 4.14
C GLU A 199 -7.39 -9.13 5.03
N ALA A 200 -7.19 -9.96 6.07
CA ALA A 200 -6.07 -9.80 7.01
C ALA A 200 -4.71 -9.99 6.31
N LEU A 201 -4.62 -10.91 5.35
CA LEU A 201 -3.42 -11.13 4.55
C LEU A 201 -3.13 -9.95 3.63
N ASP A 202 -4.14 -9.40 2.96
CA ASP A 202 -3.99 -8.26 2.07
C ASP A 202 -3.52 -7.02 2.82
N TYR A 203 -4.25 -6.60 3.85
CA TYR A 203 -3.88 -5.42 4.64
C TYR A 203 -2.56 -5.59 5.40
N GLY A 204 -2.29 -6.81 5.90
CA GLY A 204 -1.01 -7.14 6.51
C GLY A 204 0.14 -7.00 5.53
N ALA A 205 0.01 -7.56 4.35
CA ALA A 205 1.04 -7.53 3.31
C ALA A 205 1.20 -6.12 2.70
N ALA A 206 0.12 -5.35 2.55
CA ALA A 206 0.15 -3.97 2.07
C ALA A 206 0.95 -3.07 3.03
N LEU A 207 0.65 -3.10 4.34
CA LEU A 207 1.43 -2.35 5.33
C LEU A 207 2.89 -2.84 5.37
N GLY A 208 3.11 -4.15 5.28
CA GLY A 208 4.45 -4.74 5.19
C GLY A 208 5.25 -4.20 4.02
N LEU A 209 4.64 -4.05 2.84
CA LEU A 209 5.27 -3.46 1.66
C LEU A 209 5.65 -1.99 1.91
N ILE A 210 4.76 -1.20 2.50
CA ILE A 210 5.01 0.23 2.79
C ILE A 210 6.12 0.39 3.83
N LEU A 211 6.13 -0.42 4.89
CA LEU A 211 7.20 -0.45 5.89
C LEU A 211 8.54 -0.85 5.25
N PHE A 212 8.50 -1.82 4.35
CA PHE A 212 9.71 -2.24 3.64
C PHE A 212 10.21 -1.17 2.67
N THR A 213 9.30 -0.41 2.04
CA THR A 213 9.65 0.77 1.21
C THR A 213 10.40 1.80 2.04
N LEU A 214 9.90 2.11 3.23
CA LEU A 214 10.58 3.03 4.17
C LEU A 214 11.96 2.47 4.57
N TYR A 215 12.05 1.20 4.93
CA TYR A 215 13.32 0.55 5.29
C TYR A 215 14.36 0.59 4.16
N ALA A 216 13.97 0.22 2.94
CA ALA A 216 14.85 0.27 1.77
C ALA A 216 15.28 1.72 1.44
N SER A 217 14.38 2.68 1.65
CA SER A 217 14.65 4.11 1.49
C SER A 217 15.66 4.61 2.51
N VAL A 218 15.51 4.24 3.78
CA VAL A 218 16.49 4.55 4.84
C VAL A 218 17.86 3.96 4.49
N SER A 219 17.92 2.71 4.02
CA SER A 219 19.17 2.08 3.59
C SER A 219 19.84 2.84 2.45
N PHE A 220 19.05 3.34 1.50
CA PHE A 220 19.54 4.12 0.36
C PHE A 220 20.05 5.51 0.76
N VAL A 221 19.28 6.28 1.54
CA VAL A 221 19.58 7.70 1.80
C VAL A 221 20.60 7.92 2.91
N THR A 222 20.68 7.00 3.90
CA THR A 222 21.50 7.19 5.12
C THR A 222 22.97 7.51 4.85
N PRO A 223 23.69 6.83 3.93
CA PRO A 223 25.10 7.15 3.69
C PRO A 223 25.31 8.59 3.21
N ALA A 224 24.45 9.08 2.31
CA ALA A 224 24.54 10.41 1.76
C ALA A 224 24.19 11.48 2.81
N LEU A 225 23.14 11.27 3.60
CA LEU A 225 22.71 12.21 4.64
C LEU A 225 23.72 12.29 5.79
N LEU A 226 24.31 11.17 6.22
CA LEU A 226 25.36 11.20 7.25
C LEU A 226 26.63 11.88 6.76
N GLN A 227 27.00 11.69 5.49
CA GLN A 227 28.12 12.43 4.90
C GLN A 227 27.86 13.94 4.88
N PHE A 228 26.61 14.35 4.65
CA PHE A 228 26.21 15.75 4.59
C PHE A 228 26.10 16.41 5.99
N CYS A 229 25.51 15.71 6.97
CA CYS A 229 25.16 16.30 8.27
C CYS A 229 26.22 16.15 9.34
N CYS A 230 27.16 15.21 9.23
CA CYS A 230 27.94 14.80 10.39
C CYS A 230 29.44 14.77 10.17
N SER A 231 30.14 15.59 10.93
CA SER A 231 31.50 15.30 11.39
C SER A 231 31.57 14.07 12.31
N ILE A 232 30.43 13.46 12.64
CA ILE A 232 30.32 12.33 13.57
C ILE A 232 30.43 11.02 12.77
N ARG A 233 31.36 10.14 13.16
CA ARG A 233 31.55 8.80 12.58
C ARG A 233 30.45 7.82 13.03
N ILE A 234 29.19 8.08 12.65
CA ILE A 234 28.11 7.09 12.84
C ILE A 234 28.19 6.08 11.71
N PHE A 235 28.17 4.80 12.05
CA PHE A 235 28.17 3.73 11.04
C PHE A 235 26.77 3.63 10.40
N PRO A 236 26.59 3.91 9.09
CA PRO A 236 25.28 3.87 8.42
C PRO A 236 24.55 2.55 8.64
N ARG A 237 25.27 1.44 8.64
CA ARG A 237 24.69 0.10 8.86
C ARG A 237 24.06 -0.07 10.26
N ARG A 238 24.54 0.63 11.29
CA ARG A 238 23.92 0.58 12.63
C ARG A 238 22.57 1.28 12.62
N VAL A 239 22.48 2.47 12.00
CA VAL A 239 21.23 3.23 11.86
C VAL A 239 20.19 2.38 11.13
N VAL A 240 20.54 1.82 9.98
CA VAL A 240 19.65 0.96 9.19
C VAL A 240 19.15 -0.25 9.99
N LYS A 241 20.03 -0.91 10.75
CA LYS A 241 19.64 -2.05 11.60
C LYS A 241 18.67 -1.65 12.72
N VAL A 242 18.91 -0.53 13.39
CA VAL A 242 18.03 -0.03 14.46
C VAL A 242 16.66 0.32 13.89
N VAL A 243 16.61 1.07 12.79
CA VAL A 243 15.35 1.39 12.11
C VAL A 243 14.64 0.10 11.68
N GLY A 244 15.36 -0.84 11.08
CA GLY A 244 14.79 -2.14 10.69
C GLY A 244 14.18 -2.89 11.88
N ALA A 245 14.84 -2.92 13.03
CA ALA A 245 14.32 -3.56 14.25
C ALA A 245 13.03 -2.87 14.75
N VAL A 246 13.00 -1.53 14.77
CA VAL A 246 11.81 -0.76 15.18
C VAL A 246 10.64 -1.00 14.23
N LEU A 247 10.87 -0.94 12.90
CA LEU A 247 9.82 -1.19 11.91
C LEU A 247 9.32 -2.64 11.98
N SER A 248 10.20 -3.61 12.23
CA SER A 248 9.81 -5.02 12.39
C SER A 248 8.98 -5.24 13.67
N ALA A 249 9.33 -4.58 14.77
CA ALA A 249 8.55 -4.64 16.01
C ALA A 249 7.15 -4.03 15.81
N PHE A 250 7.08 -2.87 15.16
CA PHE A 250 5.80 -2.24 14.80
C PHE A 250 4.96 -3.15 13.90
N TYR A 251 5.57 -3.76 12.88
CA TYR A 251 4.86 -4.69 11.99
C TYR A 251 4.34 -5.92 12.73
N GLY A 252 5.14 -6.51 13.61
CA GLY A 252 4.70 -7.62 14.44
C GLY A 252 3.51 -7.26 15.34
N HIS A 253 3.54 -6.08 15.96
CA HIS A 253 2.40 -5.56 16.75
C HIS A 253 1.16 -5.36 15.88
N TYR A 254 1.32 -4.79 14.69
CA TYR A 254 0.23 -4.58 13.74
C TYR A 254 -0.41 -5.91 13.29
N LEU A 255 0.39 -6.92 12.96
CA LEU A 255 -0.14 -8.24 12.61
C LEU A 255 -0.92 -8.86 13.77
N LEU A 256 -0.40 -8.79 14.99
CA LEU A 256 -1.13 -9.25 16.17
C LEU A 256 -2.46 -8.52 16.34
N TYR A 257 -2.49 -7.21 16.10
CA TYR A 257 -3.73 -6.43 16.12
C TYR A 257 -4.74 -6.93 15.09
N ILE A 258 -4.35 -7.06 13.82
CA ILE A 258 -5.25 -7.52 12.74
C ILE A 258 -5.87 -8.89 13.06
N PHE A 259 -5.04 -9.86 13.49
CA PHE A 259 -5.51 -11.22 13.72
C PHE A 259 -6.34 -11.38 15.02
N ARG A 260 -6.15 -10.49 16.00
CA ARG A 260 -6.89 -10.53 17.26
C ARG A 260 -8.18 -9.72 17.26
N THR A 261 -8.27 -8.69 16.41
CA THR A 261 -9.41 -7.77 16.40
C THR A 261 -10.54 -8.35 15.53
N PRO A 262 -11.76 -8.49 16.06
CA PRO A 262 -12.90 -9.07 15.32
C PRO A 262 -13.33 -8.22 14.12
N ARG A 263 -13.19 -6.89 14.25
CA ARG A 263 -13.51 -5.92 13.20
C ARG A 263 -12.26 -5.10 12.90
N PHE A 264 -11.88 -5.05 11.63
CA PHE A 264 -10.73 -4.31 11.18
C PHE A 264 -11.05 -2.82 11.07
N ASP A 265 -10.19 -1.96 11.61
CA ASP A 265 -10.29 -0.51 11.42
C ASP A 265 -9.49 -0.11 10.18
N TYR A 266 -10.19 -0.09 9.04
CA TYR A 266 -9.62 0.29 7.75
C TYR A 266 -9.06 1.72 7.76
N ALA A 267 -9.73 2.64 8.44
CA ALA A 267 -9.29 4.02 8.50
C ALA A 267 -7.97 4.19 9.29
N TRP A 268 -7.78 3.39 10.34
CA TRP A 268 -6.50 3.36 11.05
C TRP A 268 -5.38 2.78 10.15
N HIS A 269 -5.68 1.74 9.39
CA HIS A 269 -4.75 1.17 8.41
C HIS A 269 -4.29 2.22 7.39
N ILE A 270 -5.23 2.91 6.74
CA ILE A 270 -4.92 3.97 5.75
C ILE A 270 -4.08 5.08 6.37
N ARG A 271 -4.38 5.51 7.61
CA ARG A 271 -3.55 6.50 8.30
C ARG A 271 -2.11 6.03 8.51
N CYS A 272 -1.92 4.79 8.96
CA CYS A 272 -0.58 4.21 9.08
C CYS A 272 0.15 4.20 7.73
N CYS A 273 -0.51 3.79 6.67
CA CYS A 273 0.05 3.76 5.32
C CYS A 273 0.45 5.16 4.84
N LEU A 274 -0.41 6.17 5.04
CA LEU A 274 -0.13 7.56 4.65
C LEU A 274 1.05 8.15 5.41
N VAL A 275 1.09 7.97 6.74
CA VAL A 275 2.18 8.45 7.60
C VAL A 275 3.53 7.88 7.16
N LEU A 276 3.62 6.59 6.93
CA LEU A 276 4.84 5.92 6.49
C LEU A 276 5.25 6.35 5.07
N SER A 277 4.27 6.57 4.18
CA SER A 277 4.52 7.07 2.83
C SER A 277 5.04 8.50 2.84
N VAL A 278 4.46 9.38 3.66
CA VAL A 278 4.97 10.75 3.88
C VAL A 278 6.39 10.72 4.43
N ALA A 279 6.68 9.88 5.43
CA ALA A 279 8.03 9.72 5.96
C ALA A 279 9.03 9.31 4.86
N THR A 280 8.64 8.40 3.99
CA THR A 280 9.46 7.98 2.83
C THR A 280 9.75 9.14 1.89
N ILE A 281 8.74 9.96 1.56
CA ILE A 281 8.92 11.15 0.70
C ILE A 281 9.86 12.15 1.36
N LEU A 282 9.67 12.46 2.64
CA LEU A 282 10.51 13.41 3.36
C LEU A 282 11.99 12.98 3.37
N LEU A 283 12.26 11.67 3.51
CA LEU A 283 13.63 11.14 3.39
C LEU A 283 14.23 11.40 2.01
N PHE A 284 13.47 11.16 0.94
CA PHE A 284 13.98 11.40 -0.41
C PHE A 284 14.07 12.89 -0.77
N VAL A 285 13.20 13.73 -0.21
CA VAL A 285 13.32 15.20 -0.33
C VAL A 285 14.62 15.65 0.33
N ALA A 286 14.90 15.22 1.56
CA ALA A 286 16.15 15.54 2.24
C ALA A 286 17.38 15.06 1.47
N TRP A 287 17.32 13.84 0.91
CA TRP A 287 18.36 13.31 0.03
C TRP A 287 18.53 14.16 -1.23
N ALA A 288 17.46 14.52 -1.93
CA ALA A 288 17.51 15.34 -3.13
C ALA A 288 18.11 16.71 -2.88
N LEU A 289 17.71 17.37 -1.78
CA LEU A 289 18.27 18.66 -1.37
C LEU A 289 19.76 18.53 -1.05
N SER A 290 20.19 17.46 -0.37
CA SER A 290 21.61 17.22 -0.11
C SER A 290 22.41 17.05 -1.40
N GLN A 291 21.85 16.34 -2.41
CA GLN A 291 22.50 16.16 -3.72
C GLN A 291 22.59 17.48 -4.51
N ILE A 292 21.55 18.30 -4.47
CA ILE A 292 21.55 19.64 -5.10
C ILE A 292 22.63 20.52 -4.46
N TRP A 293 22.66 20.57 -3.14
CA TRP A 293 23.62 21.36 -2.40
C TRP A 293 25.08 20.95 -2.68
N LEU A 294 25.34 19.64 -2.72
CA LEU A 294 26.68 19.10 -3.00
C LEU A 294 27.06 19.21 -4.48
N GLY A 295 26.23 19.80 -5.34
CA GLY A 295 26.46 19.86 -6.80
C GLY A 295 26.48 18.48 -7.47
N GLN A 296 25.92 17.46 -6.81
CA GLN A 296 25.91 16.07 -7.30
C GLN A 296 24.56 15.65 -7.87
N ALA A 297 23.58 16.56 -7.88
CA ALA A 297 22.24 16.29 -8.36
C ALA A 297 22.21 15.99 -9.86
N ARG A 298 21.56 14.89 -10.21
CA ARG A 298 21.35 14.49 -11.60
C ARG A 298 19.90 14.73 -11.98
N ARG A 299 19.65 15.64 -12.91
CA ARG A 299 18.30 15.99 -13.35
C ARG A 299 17.46 14.77 -13.72
N ARG A 300 18.08 13.79 -14.43
CA ARG A 300 17.38 12.56 -14.81
C ARG A 300 16.91 11.74 -13.61
N SER A 301 17.78 11.52 -12.61
CA SER A 301 17.41 10.78 -11.38
C SER A 301 16.32 11.48 -10.59
N LEU A 302 16.45 12.80 -10.44
CA LEU A 302 15.42 13.59 -9.74
C LEU A 302 14.08 13.55 -10.47
N ALA A 303 14.06 13.63 -11.80
CA ALA A 303 12.84 13.53 -12.60
C ALA A 303 12.17 12.15 -12.45
N ILE A 304 12.95 11.05 -12.48
CA ILE A 304 12.42 9.70 -12.26
C ILE A 304 11.83 9.58 -10.85
N LEU A 305 12.54 10.07 -9.84
CA LEU A 305 12.08 10.04 -8.45
C LEU A 305 10.80 10.84 -8.26
N ALA A 306 10.74 12.07 -8.79
CA ALA A 306 9.55 12.91 -8.77
C ALA A 306 8.36 12.22 -9.47
N SER A 307 8.59 11.61 -10.64
CA SER A 307 7.56 10.84 -11.36
C SER A 307 7.07 9.64 -10.54
N THR A 308 7.98 8.97 -9.82
CA THR A 308 7.63 7.83 -8.95
C THR A 308 6.69 8.26 -7.84
N PHE A 309 7.01 9.35 -7.16
CA PHE A 309 6.16 9.87 -6.09
C PHE A 309 4.86 10.47 -6.62
N LEU A 310 4.89 11.25 -7.69
CA LEU A 310 3.68 11.81 -8.28
C LEU A 310 2.70 10.70 -8.65
N LEU A 311 3.18 9.65 -9.31
CA LEU A 311 2.33 8.54 -9.72
C LEU A 311 1.83 7.70 -8.53
N GLY A 312 2.71 7.44 -7.53
CA GLY A 312 2.32 6.75 -6.31
C GLY A 312 1.25 7.51 -5.51
N TRP A 313 1.38 8.83 -5.40
CA TRP A 313 0.38 9.67 -4.73
C TRP A 313 -0.90 9.81 -5.54
N SER A 314 -0.81 9.93 -6.88
CA SER A 314 -1.99 9.93 -7.75
C SER A 314 -2.76 8.63 -7.61
N SER A 315 -2.06 7.49 -7.48
CA SER A 315 -2.73 6.21 -7.23
C SER A 315 -3.41 6.19 -5.86
N ALA A 316 -2.70 6.54 -4.78
CA ALA A 316 -3.25 6.59 -3.43
C ALA A 316 -4.45 7.54 -3.30
N ALA A 317 -4.48 8.63 -4.09
CA ALA A 317 -5.60 9.56 -4.10
C ALA A 317 -6.91 8.90 -4.52
N PHE A 318 -6.90 7.90 -5.40
CA PHE A 318 -8.10 7.14 -5.77
C PHE A 318 -8.65 6.37 -4.59
N ASP A 319 -7.82 5.79 -3.76
CA ASP A 319 -8.24 5.00 -2.59
C ASP A 319 -8.68 5.87 -1.40
N VAL A 320 -8.12 7.07 -1.27
CA VAL A 320 -8.31 7.94 -0.10
C VAL A 320 -9.43 8.96 -0.30
N PHE A 321 -9.56 9.53 -1.50
CA PHE A 321 -10.43 10.69 -1.75
C PHE A 321 -11.63 10.38 -2.64
N PHE A 322 -11.62 9.24 -3.33
CA PHE A 322 -12.69 8.90 -4.25
C PHE A 322 -13.45 7.67 -3.77
N ASP A 323 -14.77 7.78 -3.73
CA ASP A 323 -15.67 6.68 -3.44
C ASP A 323 -16.90 6.81 -4.34
N PHE A 324 -16.96 5.99 -5.38
CA PHE A 324 -18.04 6.00 -6.37
C PHE A 324 -18.42 4.59 -6.79
N PRO A 325 -19.68 4.37 -7.19
CA PRO A 325 -20.13 3.10 -7.73
C PRO A 325 -19.29 2.68 -8.94
N PRO A 326 -18.94 1.40 -9.08
CA PRO A 326 -18.06 0.95 -10.15
C PRO A 326 -18.59 1.29 -11.55
N PHE A 327 -17.73 1.82 -12.40
CA PHE A 327 -18.01 1.98 -13.82
C PHE A 327 -18.27 0.60 -14.42
N PHE A 328 -19.41 0.47 -15.12
CA PHE A 328 -19.88 -0.81 -15.67
C PHE A 328 -19.96 -1.95 -14.62
N TRP A 329 -20.05 -1.61 -13.35
CA TRP A 329 -20.06 -2.54 -12.21
C TRP A 329 -18.80 -3.41 -12.09
N VAL A 330 -17.68 -2.92 -12.62
CA VAL A 330 -16.39 -3.64 -12.66
C VAL A 330 -15.24 -2.80 -12.12
N VAL A 331 -15.19 -1.49 -12.40
CA VAL A 331 -14.05 -0.63 -12.08
C VAL A 331 -14.48 0.48 -11.12
N ASP A 332 -14.09 0.39 -9.87
CA ASP A 332 -14.27 1.42 -8.84
C ASP A 332 -12.99 2.26 -8.62
N ALA A 333 -13.01 3.15 -7.64
CA ALA A 333 -11.87 3.97 -7.28
C ALA A 333 -10.68 3.11 -6.82
N HIS A 334 -10.92 2.05 -6.06
CA HIS A 334 -9.89 1.14 -5.58
C HIS A 334 -9.22 0.36 -6.73
N ALA A 335 -10.00 -0.10 -7.72
CA ALA A 335 -9.44 -0.69 -8.94
C ALA A 335 -8.54 0.30 -9.71
N LEU A 336 -8.91 1.60 -9.75
CA LEU A 336 -8.06 2.64 -10.36
C LEU A 336 -6.77 2.88 -9.57
N PHE A 337 -6.79 2.78 -8.23
CA PHE A 337 -5.58 2.76 -7.42
C PHE A 337 -4.63 1.66 -7.88
N HIS A 338 -5.10 0.42 -8.05
CA HIS A 338 -4.29 -0.68 -8.56
C HIS A 338 -3.77 -0.42 -9.98
N LEU A 339 -4.59 0.12 -10.88
CA LEU A 339 -4.20 0.40 -12.25
C LEU A 339 -3.06 1.43 -12.33
N VAL A 340 -3.22 2.55 -11.63
CA VAL A 340 -2.26 3.67 -11.66
C VAL A 340 -0.94 3.31 -10.98
N SER A 341 -0.94 2.40 -10.03
CA SER A 341 0.26 1.95 -9.31
C SER A 341 1.17 1.01 -10.14
N ILE A 342 0.68 0.39 -11.23
CA ILE A 342 1.45 -0.61 -12.03
C ILE A 342 2.85 -0.12 -12.46
N PRO A 343 3.07 1.11 -12.94
CA PRO A 343 4.40 1.55 -13.38
C PRO A 343 5.34 1.96 -12.23
N VAL A 344 4.84 2.14 -11.00
CA VAL A 344 5.64 2.62 -9.85
C VAL A 344 6.86 1.73 -9.56
N PRO A 345 6.76 0.38 -9.48
CA PRO A 345 7.92 -0.47 -9.28
C PRO A 345 8.98 -0.34 -10.39
N LEU A 346 8.55 -0.16 -11.65
CA LEU A 346 9.46 0.01 -12.78
C LEU A 346 10.24 1.32 -12.71
N LEU A 347 9.61 2.39 -12.21
CA LEU A 347 10.27 3.67 -11.96
C LEU A 347 11.29 3.56 -10.83
N TRP A 348 10.97 2.85 -9.75
CA TRP A 348 11.94 2.52 -8.69
C TRP A 348 13.16 1.81 -9.26
N ALA A 349 12.97 0.78 -10.11
CA ALA A 349 14.09 0.10 -10.75
C ALA A 349 14.94 1.04 -11.59
N LYS A 350 14.31 1.92 -12.39
CA LYS A 350 15.03 2.92 -13.20
C LYS A 350 15.85 3.87 -12.34
N PHE A 351 15.28 4.33 -11.22
CA PHE A 351 15.96 5.23 -10.28
C PHE A 351 17.18 4.55 -9.64
N ILE A 352 16.99 3.38 -9.05
CA ILE A 352 18.08 2.65 -8.34
C ILE A 352 19.20 2.24 -9.30
N CYS A 353 18.87 1.79 -10.52
CA CYS A 353 19.88 1.49 -11.54
C CYS A 353 20.68 2.75 -11.92
N ALA A 354 20.02 3.89 -12.14
CA ALA A 354 20.70 5.13 -12.48
C ALA A 354 21.65 5.62 -11.38
N GLU A 355 21.27 5.45 -10.11
CA GLU A 355 22.11 5.81 -8.97
C GLU A 355 23.30 4.84 -8.81
N ALA A 356 23.10 3.55 -9.05
CA ALA A 356 24.17 2.56 -9.02
C ALA A 356 25.19 2.78 -10.14
N ASP A 357 24.75 3.06 -11.37
CA ASP A 357 25.62 3.35 -12.51
C ASP A 357 26.52 4.57 -12.24
N ALA A 358 25.93 5.61 -11.66
CA ALA A 358 26.70 6.82 -11.34
C ALA A 358 27.68 6.61 -10.16
N ALA A 359 27.33 5.78 -9.20
CA ALA A 359 28.28 5.43 -8.15
C ALA A 359 29.49 4.69 -8.75
N GLN A 360 29.25 3.80 -9.72
CA GLN A 360 30.36 3.09 -10.41
C GLN A 360 31.23 4.05 -11.23
N GLN A 361 30.64 5.02 -11.93
CA GLN A 361 31.41 6.02 -12.68
C GLN A 361 32.34 6.81 -11.76
N LYS A 362 31.84 7.30 -10.63
CA LYS A 362 32.68 8.03 -9.65
C LYS A 362 33.85 7.18 -9.11
N ILE A 363 33.65 5.88 -8.96
CA ILE A 363 34.74 4.99 -8.53
C ILE A 363 35.80 4.87 -9.63
N LYS A 364 35.40 4.72 -10.90
CA LYS A 364 36.32 4.64 -12.04
C LYS A 364 37.14 5.93 -12.19
N GLU A 365 36.49 7.11 -12.13
CA GLU A 365 37.14 8.42 -12.21
C GLU A 365 38.14 8.71 -11.09
N ARG A 366 38.06 8.00 -9.95
CA ARG A 366 39.03 8.12 -8.84
C ARG A 366 40.22 7.17 -8.98
N ILE A 367 40.11 6.15 -9.80
CA ILE A 367 41.17 5.14 -10.00
C ILE A 367 42.06 5.52 -11.19
N TYR A 368 41.55 6.25 -12.14
CA TYR A 368 42.27 6.76 -13.31
C TYR A 368 42.49 8.28 -13.21
#